data_16ce382503a7416288015214840402a9
#
_entry.id   16ce382503a7416288015214840402a9
#
_cell.length_a   1.000
_cell.length_b   1.000
_cell.length_c   1.000
_cell.angle_alpha   90.00
_cell.angle_beta   90.00
_cell.angle_gamma   90.00
#
_symmetry.space_group_name_H-M   'P 1'
#
loop_
_entity.id
_entity.type
_entity.pdbx_description
1 polymer ?
#
loop_
_entity_poly.entity_id
_entity_poly.type
_entity_poly.pdbx_seq_one_letter_code
_entity_poly.pdbx_strand_id
1 'polypeptide(L)'
;MRVLTQTGKGKLLTIANEVTKLIEADKATDVIMPAYPCDGERLIVIVATAKASMPDSFCRFMRSLKRSVTANIAFIIDGTPENAAKIVEMAKTNNSNVIDNNILYIEGGLPFKFAKKVKPEEMERVHAWVAEIRASLA
;
A
#
# COMPACT_ATOMS: atom_id res chain seq x y z
N MET A 1 1.57 11.87 -5.94
CA MET A 1 1.59 10.48 -5.49
C MET A 1 1.63 10.44 -3.97
N ARG A 2 1.09 9.39 -3.39
CA ARG A 2 0.99 9.28 -1.93
C ARG A 2 1.18 7.85 -1.48
N VAL A 3 1.82 7.67 -0.33
CA VAL A 3 1.99 6.36 0.29
C VAL A 3 1.23 6.38 1.62
N LEU A 4 0.36 5.38 1.81
CA LEU A 4 -0.41 5.22 3.03
C LEU A 4 -0.02 3.91 3.69
N THR A 5 0.25 3.93 4.98
CA THR A 5 0.62 2.74 5.73
C THR A 5 -0.36 2.51 6.87
N GLN A 6 -0.72 1.25 7.08
CA GLN A 6 -1.64 0.84 8.14
C GLN A 6 -1.04 1.05 9.53
N THR A 7 0.28 1.03 9.64
CA THR A 7 0.96 1.20 10.91
C THR A 7 2.06 2.25 10.81
N GLY A 8 2.18 3.07 11.82
CA GLY A 8 3.20 4.09 11.92
C GLY A 8 4.54 3.61 12.49
N LYS A 9 4.80 2.32 12.51
CA LYS A 9 6.05 1.77 13.05
C LYS A 9 6.39 0.42 12.46
N GLY A 10 7.65 0.00 12.68
CA GLY A 10 8.12 -1.32 12.28
C GLY A 10 8.48 -1.42 10.81
N LYS A 11 8.51 -2.65 10.32
CA LYS A 11 8.96 -2.98 8.97
C LYS A 11 8.10 -2.32 7.88
N LEU A 12 6.79 -2.27 8.08
CA LEU A 12 5.89 -1.65 7.10
C LEU A 12 6.18 -0.16 6.95
N LEU A 13 6.42 0.54 8.05
CA LEU A 13 6.75 1.96 7.98
C LEU A 13 8.09 2.18 7.28
N THR A 14 9.10 1.33 7.57
CA THR A 14 10.39 1.43 6.91
C THR A 14 10.25 1.29 5.39
N ILE A 15 9.46 0.32 4.93
CA ILE A 15 9.19 0.11 3.51
C ILE A 15 8.40 1.30 2.94
N ALA A 16 7.38 1.76 3.64
CA ALA A 16 6.58 2.91 3.21
C ALA A 16 7.44 4.16 3.01
N ASN A 17 8.36 4.43 3.93
CA ASN A 17 9.27 5.57 3.82
C ASN A 17 10.21 5.44 2.63
N GLU A 18 10.70 4.24 2.34
CA GLU A 18 11.56 4.02 1.18
C GLU A 18 10.79 4.23 -0.13
N VAL A 19 9.57 3.71 -0.21
CA VAL A 19 8.72 3.92 -1.39
C VAL A 19 8.45 5.41 -1.59
N THR A 20 8.19 6.14 -0.51
CA THR A 20 7.96 7.58 -0.55
C THR A 20 9.13 8.31 -1.22
N LYS A 21 10.35 7.95 -0.86
CA LYS A 21 11.55 8.53 -1.48
C LYS A 21 11.63 8.17 -2.97
N LEU A 22 11.38 6.93 -3.31
CA LEU A 22 11.53 6.42 -4.68
C LEU A 22 10.54 7.05 -5.65
N ILE A 23 9.32 7.34 -5.21
CA ILE A 23 8.30 7.97 -6.06
C ILE A 23 8.25 9.49 -5.90
N GLU A 24 9.15 10.06 -5.12
CA GLU A 24 9.22 11.49 -4.85
C GLU A 24 7.92 12.07 -4.29
N ALA A 25 7.21 11.27 -3.49
CA ALA A 25 6.03 11.72 -2.77
C ALA A 25 6.42 12.59 -1.57
N ASP A 26 5.46 13.33 -1.02
CA ASP A 26 5.74 14.22 0.11
C ASP A 26 6.28 13.45 1.30
N LYS A 27 5.49 12.65 1.95
CA LYS A 27 5.93 11.75 3.02
C LYS A 27 4.86 10.70 3.25
N ALA A 28 5.28 9.56 3.75
CA ALA A 28 4.34 8.51 4.10
C ALA A 28 3.43 9.00 5.23
N THR A 29 2.14 8.74 5.07
CA THR A 29 1.17 8.94 6.13
C THR A 29 1.16 7.67 6.98
N ASP A 30 1.31 7.82 8.27
CA ASP A 30 1.41 6.69 9.19
C ASP A 30 0.05 6.08 9.57
N VAL A 31 -1.02 6.55 8.95
CA VAL A 31 -2.35 5.97 9.09
C VAL A 31 -3.01 5.89 7.72
N ILE A 32 -3.78 4.81 7.50
CA ILE A 32 -4.50 4.63 6.24
C ILE A 32 -5.68 5.57 6.11
N MET A 33 -6.28 6.01 7.21
CA MET A 33 -7.41 6.94 7.19
C MET A 33 -6.91 8.36 7.43
N PRO A 34 -6.43 9.06 6.41
CA PRO A 34 -6.02 10.45 6.58
C PRO A 34 -7.24 11.34 6.87
N ALA A 35 -7.02 12.41 7.62
CA ALA A 35 -8.08 13.36 7.95
C ALA A 35 -8.50 14.22 6.76
N TYR A 36 -7.82 14.12 5.64
CA TYR A 36 -8.10 14.89 4.42
C TYR A 36 -8.25 13.95 3.23
N PRO A 37 -9.01 14.32 2.21
CA PRO A 37 -9.18 13.49 1.02
C PRO A 37 -7.89 13.37 0.21
N CYS A 38 -7.73 12.24 -0.46
CA CYS A 38 -6.60 11.98 -1.34
C CYS A 38 -6.93 12.41 -2.77
N ASP A 39 -7.38 13.64 -2.94
CA ASP A 39 -7.86 14.14 -4.24
C ASP A 39 -6.70 14.39 -5.21
N GLY A 40 -6.93 14.01 -6.46
CA GLY A 40 -5.99 14.30 -7.54
C GLY A 40 -4.72 13.46 -7.53
N GLU A 41 -4.69 12.38 -6.78
CA GLU A 41 -3.52 11.53 -6.71
C GLU A 41 -3.38 10.66 -7.96
N ARG A 42 -2.23 10.72 -8.59
CA ARG A 42 -1.92 9.86 -9.73
C ARG A 42 -1.69 8.42 -9.30
N LEU A 43 -1.14 8.23 -8.11
CA LEU A 43 -0.85 6.93 -7.54
C LEU A 43 -0.98 6.99 -6.03
N ILE A 44 -1.72 6.04 -5.47
CA ILE A 44 -1.70 5.76 -4.03
C ILE A 44 -1.11 4.36 -3.84
N VAL A 45 -0.07 4.27 -3.02
CA VAL A 45 0.50 2.98 -2.61
C VAL A 45 0.00 2.66 -1.20
N ILE A 46 -0.67 1.53 -1.06
CA ILE A 46 -1.19 1.04 0.22
C ILE A 46 -0.22 -0.01 0.77
N VAL A 47 0.32 0.26 1.94
CA VAL A 47 1.22 -0.66 2.64
C VAL A 47 0.49 -1.17 3.86
N ALA A 48 0.10 -2.45 3.86
CA ALA A 48 -0.79 -2.98 4.89
C ALA A 48 -0.56 -4.45 5.17
N THR A 49 -0.99 -4.87 6.37
CA THR A 49 -1.11 -6.28 6.72
C THR A 49 -2.53 -6.75 6.36
N ALA A 50 -2.62 -7.76 5.50
CA ALA A 50 -3.89 -8.32 5.09
C ALA A 50 -4.29 -9.45 6.05
N LYS A 51 -5.45 -9.29 6.68
CA LYS A 51 -6.03 -10.29 7.58
C LYS A 51 -7.37 -10.76 7.03
N ALA A 52 -7.85 -11.89 7.53
CA ALA A 52 -9.15 -12.42 7.12
C ALA A 52 -10.28 -11.43 7.40
N SER A 53 -10.16 -10.63 8.46
CA SER A 53 -11.11 -9.58 8.80
C SER A 53 -10.35 -8.28 9.01
N MET A 54 -10.70 -7.25 8.27
CA MET A 54 -10.07 -5.94 8.36
C MET A 54 -10.97 -4.98 9.14
N PRO A 55 -10.38 -3.97 9.83
CA PRO A 55 -11.18 -2.96 10.54
C PRO A 55 -12.16 -2.24 9.61
N ASP A 56 -13.34 -1.88 10.14
CA ASP A 56 -14.37 -1.18 9.37
C ASP A 56 -13.88 0.14 8.78
N SER A 57 -13.06 0.88 9.52
CA SER A 57 -12.50 2.14 9.02
C SER A 57 -11.62 1.92 7.80
N PHE A 58 -10.81 0.87 7.82
CA PHE A 58 -9.98 0.48 6.68
C PHE A 58 -10.86 0.13 5.48
N CYS A 59 -11.89 -0.69 5.68
CA CYS A 59 -12.79 -1.11 4.61
C CYS A 59 -13.52 0.08 3.99
N ARG A 60 -13.99 1.01 4.80
CA ARG A 60 -14.65 2.22 4.31
C ARG A 60 -13.72 3.09 3.50
N PHE A 61 -12.49 3.24 3.98
CA PHE A 61 -11.50 4.02 3.24
C PHE A 61 -11.22 3.40 1.87
N MET A 62 -11.00 2.09 1.83
CA MET A 62 -10.74 1.40 0.56
C MET A 62 -11.89 1.56 -0.43
N ARG A 63 -13.13 1.47 0.05
CA ARG A 63 -14.31 1.65 -0.81
C ARG A 63 -14.53 3.10 -1.25
N SER A 64 -13.93 4.06 -0.56
CA SER A 64 -14.06 5.48 -0.91
C SER A 64 -13.13 5.92 -2.05
N LEU A 65 -12.16 5.10 -2.41
CA LEU A 65 -11.18 5.45 -3.45
C LEU A 65 -11.82 5.37 -4.83
N LYS A 66 -12.10 6.53 -5.41
CA LYS A 66 -12.73 6.66 -6.72
C LYS A 66 -11.69 7.04 -7.77
N ARG A 67 -11.92 6.66 -9.00
CA ARG A 67 -11.05 7.02 -10.11
C ARG A 67 -10.88 8.54 -10.28
N SER A 68 -11.92 9.30 -9.99
CA SER A 68 -11.87 10.76 -10.03
C SER A 68 -10.97 11.36 -8.95
N VAL A 69 -10.71 10.60 -7.88
CA VAL A 69 -9.87 11.01 -6.76
C VAL A 69 -8.46 10.46 -6.93
N THR A 70 -8.35 9.20 -7.36
CA THR A 70 -7.09 8.48 -7.47
C THR A 70 -7.06 7.71 -8.78
N ALA A 71 -6.09 8.02 -9.62
CA ALA A 71 -6.01 7.36 -10.94
C ALA A 71 -5.54 5.91 -10.83
N ASN A 72 -4.57 5.61 -9.96
CA ASN A 72 -3.98 4.28 -9.81
C ASN A 72 -3.81 3.92 -8.35
N ILE A 73 -4.03 2.64 -8.02
CA ILE A 73 -3.82 2.10 -6.66
C ILE A 73 -2.92 0.88 -6.76
N ALA A 74 -1.83 0.88 -5.98
CA ALA A 74 -0.90 -0.24 -5.90
C ALA A 74 -0.76 -0.70 -4.45
N PHE A 75 -0.36 -1.96 -4.26
CA PHE A 75 -0.32 -2.57 -2.93
C PHE A 75 1.02 -3.21 -2.61
N ILE A 76 1.46 -3.01 -1.38
CA ILE A 76 2.49 -3.80 -0.72
C ILE A 76 1.80 -4.47 0.46
N ILE A 77 1.74 -5.80 0.44
CA ILE A 77 0.91 -6.56 1.38
C ILE A 77 1.77 -7.54 2.18
N ASP A 78 1.62 -7.47 3.51
CA ASP A 78 2.07 -8.51 4.41
C ASP A 78 0.88 -9.43 4.66
N GLY A 79 0.92 -10.63 4.11
CA GLY A 79 -0.18 -11.57 4.25
C GLY A 79 -0.30 -12.53 3.07
N THR A 80 -1.41 -13.26 3.03
CA THR A 80 -1.67 -14.24 1.98
C THR A 80 -2.37 -13.62 0.78
N PRO A 81 -2.23 -14.21 -0.41
CA PRO A 81 -2.97 -13.75 -1.59
C PRO A 81 -4.50 -13.78 -1.39
N GLU A 82 -5.03 -14.75 -0.64
CA GLU A 82 -6.47 -14.81 -0.38
C GLU A 82 -6.96 -13.59 0.41
N ASN A 83 -6.21 -13.20 1.44
CA ASN A 83 -6.58 -12.03 2.23
C ASN A 83 -6.36 -10.73 1.47
N ALA A 84 -5.30 -10.66 0.66
CA ALA A 84 -5.05 -9.51 -0.21
C ALA A 84 -6.17 -9.31 -1.23
N ALA A 85 -6.71 -10.40 -1.78
CA ALA A 85 -7.80 -10.32 -2.75
C ALA A 85 -9.01 -9.58 -2.21
N LYS A 86 -9.32 -9.72 -0.93
CA LYS A 86 -10.43 -9.01 -0.29
C LYS A 86 -10.22 -7.50 -0.29
N ILE A 87 -8.99 -7.07 -0.03
CA ILE A 87 -8.62 -5.65 -0.05
C ILE A 87 -8.71 -5.09 -1.47
N VAL A 88 -8.20 -5.84 -2.43
CA VAL A 88 -8.23 -5.46 -3.84
C VAL A 88 -9.68 -5.29 -4.32
N GLU A 89 -10.57 -6.22 -3.96
CA GLU A 89 -11.99 -6.12 -4.34
C GLU A 89 -12.64 -4.86 -3.79
N MET A 90 -12.33 -4.48 -2.55
CA MET A 90 -12.84 -3.23 -1.99
C MET A 90 -12.35 -2.01 -2.77
N ALA A 91 -11.09 -2.00 -3.18
CA ALA A 91 -10.53 -0.91 -3.96
C ALA A 91 -11.16 -0.82 -5.36
N LYS A 92 -11.55 -1.96 -5.94
CA LYS A 92 -12.19 -1.99 -7.27
C LYS A 92 -13.62 -1.49 -7.28
N THR A 93 -14.25 -1.34 -6.12
CA THR A 93 -15.67 -0.99 -6.02
C THR A 93 -16.04 0.29 -6.78
N ASN A 94 -15.16 1.27 -6.82
CA ASN A 94 -15.41 2.58 -7.44
C ASN A 94 -14.61 2.83 -8.73
N ASN A 95 -14.22 1.77 -9.42
CA ASN A 95 -13.58 1.83 -10.74
C ASN A 95 -12.20 2.50 -10.79
N SER A 96 -11.49 2.60 -9.67
CA SER A 96 -10.09 3.00 -9.70
C SER A 96 -9.28 1.97 -10.48
N ASN A 97 -8.20 2.41 -11.13
CA ASN A 97 -7.29 1.48 -11.77
C ASN A 97 -6.44 0.80 -10.71
N VAL A 98 -6.85 -0.39 -10.31
CA VAL A 98 -6.14 -1.18 -9.30
C VAL A 98 -5.11 -2.05 -10.00
N ILE A 99 -3.85 -1.88 -9.60
CA ILE A 99 -2.74 -2.68 -10.15
C ILE A 99 -2.68 -3.98 -9.36
N ASP A 100 -3.52 -4.94 -9.76
CA ASP A 100 -3.67 -6.21 -9.05
C ASP A 100 -2.78 -7.34 -9.59
N ASN A 101 -2.15 -7.12 -10.73
CA ASN A 101 -1.26 -8.10 -11.34
C ASN A 101 0.19 -7.98 -10.86
N ASN A 102 0.49 -7.02 -10.01
CA ASN A 102 1.83 -6.81 -9.46
C ASN A 102 1.75 -6.30 -8.03
N ILE A 103 1.29 -7.16 -7.13
CA ILE A 103 1.25 -6.88 -5.69
C ILE A 103 2.56 -7.36 -5.09
N LEU A 104 3.24 -6.49 -4.35
CA LEU A 104 4.45 -6.89 -3.65
C LEU A 104 4.07 -7.52 -2.30
N TYR A 105 4.38 -8.78 -2.13
CA TYR A 105 4.17 -9.49 -0.87
C TYR A 105 5.44 -9.47 -0.04
N ILE A 106 5.30 -9.12 1.23
CA ILE A 106 6.39 -9.13 2.20
C ILE A 106 6.01 -10.01 3.37
N GLU A 107 6.99 -10.42 4.14
CA GLU A 107 6.77 -11.25 5.32
C GLU A 107 7.25 -10.54 6.58
N GLY A 108 6.66 -10.92 7.71
CA GLY A 108 7.12 -10.48 9.02
C GLY A 108 6.79 -9.04 9.36
N GLY A 109 5.73 -8.49 8.75
CA GLY A 109 5.26 -7.15 9.09
C GLY A 109 4.50 -7.09 10.40
N LEU A 110 4.15 -8.24 10.99
CA LEU A 110 3.46 -8.32 12.27
C LEU A 110 4.41 -8.04 13.43
N PRO A 111 3.86 -7.67 14.61
CA PRO A 111 4.65 -7.16 15.72
C PRO A 111 5.44 -8.21 16.48
N PHE A 112 6.05 -9.16 15.80
CA PHE A 112 7.01 -10.04 16.43
C PHE A 112 8.33 -9.31 16.57
N LYS A 113 8.95 -9.43 17.72
CA LYS A 113 10.19 -8.74 18.07
C LYS A 113 11.33 -8.93 17.07
N PHE A 114 11.26 -9.96 16.25
CA PHE A 114 12.33 -10.35 15.34
C PHE A 114 12.10 -9.85 13.92
N ALA A 115 10.93 -9.32 13.60
CA ALA A 115 10.51 -8.98 12.25
C ALA A 115 10.67 -7.48 11.93
N LYS A 116 11.54 -6.78 12.64
CA LYS A 116 11.62 -5.33 12.58
C LYS A 116 12.53 -4.78 11.49
N LYS A 117 13.39 -5.60 10.93
CA LYS A 117 14.36 -5.14 9.95
C LYS A 117 14.03 -5.63 8.56
N VAL A 118 14.09 -4.71 7.62
CA VAL A 118 13.97 -5.05 6.20
C VAL A 118 15.32 -5.60 5.76
N LYS A 119 15.31 -6.81 5.21
CA LYS A 119 16.52 -7.43 4.69
C LYS A 119 16.95 -6.77 3.39
N PRO A 120 18.26 -6.76 3.05
CA PRO A 120 18.72 -6.19 1.79
C PRO A 120 18.00 -6.74 0.55
N GLU A 121 17.73 -8.05 0.52
CA GLU A 121 17.01 -8.66 -0.60
C GLU A 121 15.57 -8.13 -0.72
N GLU A 122 14.91 -7.92 0.42
CA GLU A 122 13.58 -7.34 0.44
C GLU A 122 13.58 -5.91 -0.08
N MET A 123 14.58 -5.13 0.31
CA MET A 123 14.71 -3.76 -0.15
C MET A 123 14.97 -3.70 -1.66
N GLU A 124 15.77 -4.61 -2.21
CA GLU A 124 15.97 -4.73 -3.64
C GLU A 124 14.65 -5.03 -4.36
N ARG A 125 13.82 -5.90 -3.79
CA ARG A 125 12.50 -6.21 -4.35
C ARG A 125 11.59 -4.98 -4.33
N VAL A 126 11.65 -4.19 -3.27
CA VAL A 126 10.89 -2.93 -3.17
C VAL A 126 11.32 -1.97 -4.29
N HIS A 127 12.61 -1.81 -4.49
CA HIS A 127 13.13 -0.93 -5.55
C HIS A 127 12.68 -1.39 -6.94
N ALA A 128 12.81 -2.68 -7.23
CA ALA A 128 12.39 -3.24 -8.51
C ALA A 128 10.88 -3.08 -8.72
N TRP A 129 10.09 -3.35 -7.69
CA TRP A 129 8.64 -3.22 -7.74
C TRP A 129 8.22 -1.77 -8.02
N VAL A 130 8.83 -0.80 -7.34
CA VAL A 130 8.52 0.63 -7.57
C VAL A 130 8.79 1.00 -9.02
N ALA A 131 9.92 0.57 -9.59
CA ALA A 131 10.24 0.85 -11.00
C ALA A 131 9.17 0.25 -11.93
N GLU A 132 8.73 -0.97 -11.68
CA GLU A 132 7.69 -1.61 -12.47
C GLU A 132 6.35 -0.88 -12.36
N ILE A 133 5.97 -0.48 -11.16
CA ILE A 133 4.72 0.25 -10.94
C ILE A 133 4.75 1.60 -11.65
N ARG A 134 5.85 2.34 -11.55
CA ARG A 134 5.96 3.63 -12.24
C ARG A 134 5.85 3.47 -13.76
N ALA A 135 6.41 2.42 -14.31
CA ALA A 135 6.32 2.14 -15.74
C ALA A 135 4.91 1.75 -16.18
N SER A 136 4.08 1.23 -15.27
CA SER A 136 2.73 0.76 -15.56
C SER A 136 1.62 1.78 -15.33
N LEU A 137 1.95 2.99 -14.87
CA LEU A 137 0.93 3.99 -14.55
C LEU A 137 0.16 4.43 -15.79
N ALA A 138 -1.13 4.47 -15.62
CA ALA A 138 -2.03 4.94 -16.66
C ALA A 138 -1.97 6.47 -16.79
#